data_be5eee25f4ed4b583f645b44dd7b9e6d
#
_entry.id   be5eee25f4ed4b583f645b44dd7b9e6d
#
_cell.length_a   1.000
_cell.length_b   1.000
_cell.length_c   1.000
_cell.angle_alpha   90.00
_cell.angle_beta   90.00
_cell.angle_gamma   90.00
#
_symmetry.space_group_name_H-M   'P 1'
#
loop_
_entity.id
_entity.type
_entity.pdbx_description
1 polymer ?
#
loop_
_entity_poly.entity_id
_entity_poly.type
_entity_poly.pdbx_seq_one_letter_code
_entity_poly.pdbx_strand_id
1 'polypeptide(L)'
;MILVTVGGGGDGYRLLRAYLSALESISHDAPQSILVTGPLMAIEKRRALELAAAQRPDVRIIPVTTDLQGLISRADLVVSMAGYNTTVEILAAKKWAILVPRTAPRKEQRLRAELLSKMGLASVVQPEEDMVARLAELIQAALAGARPPRDDSNAVDLGGVQRVGDLLAELVGDAIAA
;
A
#
# COMPACT_ATOMS: atom_id res chain seq x y z
N MET A 1 11.75 7.45 -3.77
CA MET A 1 11.47 6.94 -2.40
C MET A 1 10.37 5.88 -2.49
N ILE A 2 10.55 4.75 -1.79
CA ILE A 2 9.52 3.73 -1.62
C ILE A 2 8.87 3.89 -0.24
N LEU A 3 7.54 3.90 -0.20
CA LEU A 3 6.78 3.83 1.05
C LEU A 3 6.25 2.41 1.23
N VAL A 4 6.51 1.81 2.39
CA VAL A 4 5.91 0.52 2.78
C VAL A 4 5.00 0.74 3.98
N THR A 5 3.73 0.41 3.88
CA THR A 5 2.76 0.61 4.97
C THR A 5 1.84 -0.61 5.14
N VAL A 6 1.59 -0.96 6.38
CA VAL A 6 0.78 -2.12 6.76
C VAL A 6 -0.48 -1.72 7.53
N GLY A 7 -0.87 -0.44 7.43
CA GLY A 7 -2.05 0.09 8.11
C GLY A 7 -1.92 -0.02 9.63
N GLY A 8 -2.87 -0.69 10.30
CA GLY A 8 -2.84 -0.90 11.75
C GLY A 8 -1.63 -1.69 12.27
N GLY A 9 -1.03 -2.54 11.47
CA GLY A 9 0.23 -3.23 11.76
C GLY A 9 0.11 -4.57 12.49
N GLY A 10 -1.08 -5.01 12.90
CA GLY A 10 -1.25 -6.25 13.67
C GLY A 10 -0.72 -7.51 12.96
N ASP A 11 -0.87 -7.58 11.65
CA ASP A 11 -0.48 -8.71 10.79
C ASP A 11 0.59 -8.35 9.74
N GLY A 12 1.10 -7.12 9.74
CA GLY A 12 2.00 -6.58 8.72
C GLY A 12 3.46 -7.01 8.82
N TYR A 13 3.88 -7.67 9.89
CA TYR A 13 5.29 -8.02 10.12
C TYR A 13 5.90 -8.85 8.98
N ARG A 14 5.16 -9.83 8.44
CA ARG A 14 5.64 -10.66 7.33
C ARG A 14 5.98 -9.84 6.09
N LEU A 15 5.13 -8.89 5.72
CA LEU A 15 5.37 -8.01 4.58
C LEU A 15 6.64 -7.16 4.79
N LEU A 16 6.76 -6.51 5.94
CA LEU A 16 7.92 -5.65 6.23
C LEU A 16 9.23 -6.44 6.27
N ARG A 17 9.23 -7.66 6.83
CA ARG A 17 10.39 -8.56 6.80
C ARG A 17 10.74 -8.99 5.38
N ALA A 18 9.73 -9.42 4.61
CA ALA A 18 9.94 -9.83 3.21
C ALA A 18 10.46 -8.67 2.36
N TYR A 19 9.97 -7.44 2.60
CA TYR A 19 10.47 -6.24 1.93
C TYR A 19 11.96 -6.00 2.23
N LEU A 20 12.37 -6.05 3.51
CA LEU A 20 13.77 -5.90 3.88
C LEU A 20 14.66 -6.98 3.22
N SER A 21 14.21 -8.24 3.21
CA SER A 21 14.94 -9.32 2.54
C SER A 21 14.98 -9.14 1.01
N ALA A 22 13.89 -8.62 0.40
CA ALA A 22 13.89 -8.31 -1.03
C ALA A 22 14.91 -7.23 -1.39
N LEU A 23 15.11 -6.23 -0.53
CA LEU A 23 16.12 -5.19 -0.73
C LEU A 23 17.56 -5.74 -0.72
N GLU A 24 17.84 -6.88 -0.08
CA GLU A 24 19.17 -7.50 -0.08
C GLU A 24 19.58 -7.99 -1.48
N SER A 25 18.60 -8.35 -2.31
CA SER A 25 18.82 -8.79 -3.70
C SER A 25 18.78 -7.63 -4.72
N ILE A 26 18.42 -6.42 -4.28
CA ILE A 26 18.44 -5.21 -5.11
C ILE A 26 19.80 -4.53 -4.90
N SER A 27 20.54 -4.24 -5.98
CA SER A 27 21.90 -3.71 -5.96
C SER A 27 22.05 -2.40 -5.19
N HIS A 28 23.31 -1.96 -4.95
CA HIS A 28 23.72 -0.86 -4.06
C HIS A 28 23.02 0.51 -4.22
N ASP A 29 22.28 0.73 -5.29
CA ASP A 29 21.47 1.92 -5.52
C ASP A 29 20.01 1.73 -5.06
N ALA A 30 19.80 0.99 -3.96
CA ALA A 30 18.46 0.80 -3.41
C ALA A 30 17.82 2.16 -3.05
N PRO A 31 16.58 2.38 -3.44
CA PRO A 31 15.92 3.66 -3.20
C PRO A 31 15.66 3.88 -1.71
N GLN A 32 15.71 5.14 -1.29
CA GLN A 32 15.29 5.52 0.05
C GLN A 32 13.91 4.94 0.37
N SER A 33 13.79 4.27 1.50
CA SER A 33 12.58 3.57 1.90
C SER A 33 12.09 4.02 3.27
N ILE A 34 10.78 4.27 3.40
CA ILE A 34 10.13 4.52 4.68
C ILE A 34 9.16 3.36 4.96
N LEU A 35 9.36 2.69 6.09
CA LEU A 35 8.53 1.59 6.55
C LEU A 35 7.66 2.06 7.72
N VAL A 36 6.33 2.10 7.53
CA VAL A 36 5.36 2.44 8.59
C VAL A 36 4.80 1.16 9.17
N THR A 37 5.17 0.86 10.42
CA THR A 37 4.82 -0.43 11.06
C THR A 37 3.39 -0.48 11.57
N GLY A 38 2.79 0.67 11.83
CA GLY A 38 1.45 0.77 12.43
C GLY A 38 1.43 0.64 13.95
N PRO A 39 0.38 1.20 14.60
CA PRO A 39 0.29 1.28 16.07
C PRO A 39 0.11 -0.08 16.77
N LEU A 40 -0.46 -1.07 16.06
CA LEU A 40 -0.80 -2.38 16.63
C LEU A 40 0.33 -3.42 16.47
N MET A 41 1.48 -3.04 15.91
CA MET A 41 2.60 -3.96 15.80
C MET A 41 3.25 -4.19 17.16
N ALA A 42 3.40 -5.46 17.55
CA ALA A 42 4.07 -5.83 18.77
C ALA A 42 5.50 -5.27 18.81
N ILE A 43 5.93 -4.80 20.00
CA ILE A 43 7.20 -4.10 20.17
C ILE A 43 8.39 -4.99 19.80
N GLU A 44 8.32 -6.30 20.07
CA GLU A 44 9.35 -7.29 19.76
C GLU A 44 9.53 -7.42 18.25
N LYS A 45 8.42 -7.44 17.50
CA LYS A 45 8.42 -7.48 16.03
C LYS A 45 9.01 -6.21 15.43
N ARG A 46 8.67 -5.04 16.00
CA ARG A 46 9.23 -3.77 15.57
C ARG A 46 10.74 -3.71 15.80
N ARG A 47 11.20 -4.09 17.00
CA ARG A 47 12.64 -4.18 17.30
C ARG A 47 13.38 -5.12 16.36
N ALA A 48 12.77 -6.27 16.02
CA ALA A 48 13.36 -7.19 15.06
C ALA A 48 13.52 -6.57 13.65
N LEU A 49 12.56 -5.74 13.21
CA LEU A 49 12.67 -4.98 11.95
C LEU A 49 13.76 -3.91 12.04
N GLU A 50 13.84 -3.16 13.15
CA GLU A 50 14.86 -2.14 13.37
C GLU A 50 16.27 -2.74 13.35
N LEU A 51 16.46 -3.90 13.98
CA LEU A 51 17.72 -4.65 13.93
C LEU A 51 18.05 -5.13 12.50
N ALA A 52 17.05 -5.64 11.77
CA ALA A 52 17.25 -6.06 10.38
C ALA A 52 17.60 -4.89 9.46
N ALA A 53 17.12 -3.69 9.76
CA ALA A 53 17.41 -2.48 9.00
C ALA A 53 18.66 -1.72 9.47
N ALA A 54 19.31 -2.13 10.57
CA ALA A 54 20.40 -1.38 11.20
C ALA A 54 21.60 -1.11 10.28
N GLN A 55 21.86 -1.97 9.31
CA GLN A 55 22.95 -1.84 8.32
C GLN A 55 22.47 -1.20 7.00
N ARG A 56 21.24 -0.67 6.97
CA ARG A 56 20.61 -0.09 5.77
C ARG A 56 20.31 1.41 5.98
N PRO A 57 21.26 2.31 5.71
CA PRO A 57 21.07 3.75 5.86
C PRO A 57 19.99 4.32 4.91
N ASP A 58 19.65 3.58 3.88
CA ASP A 58 18.58 3.84 2.93
C ASP A 58 17.18 3.48 3.47
N VAL A 59 17.07 2.84 4.65
CA VAL A 59 15.80 2.41 5.24
C VAL A 59 15.52 3.14 6.55
N ARG A 60 14.37 3.80 6.62
CA ARG A 60 13.84 4.41 7.83
C ARG A 60 12.58 3.71 8.30
N ILE A 61 12.57 3.25 9.55
CA ILE A 61 11.37 2.65 10.17
C ILE A 61 10.72 3.68 11.08
N ILE A 62 9.41 3.89 10.92
CA ILE A 62 8.59 4.75 11.79
C ILE A 62 7.39 3.96 12.31
N PRO A 63 7.09 4.09 13.62
CA PRO A 63 5.98 3.36 14.23
C PRO A 63 4.62 3.80 13.70
N VAL A 64 4.38 5.09 13.69
CA VAL A 64 3.12 5.72 13.33
C VAL A 64 3.42 7.07 12.66
N THR A 65 2.56 7.47 11.77
CA THR A 65 2.57 8.82 11.18
C THR A 65 1.16 9.40 11.19
N THR A 66 1.06 10.69 11.43
CA THR A 66 -0.18 11.46 11.26
C THR A 66 -0.35 11.98 9.83
N ASP A 67 0.71 11.88 9.01
CA ASP A 67 0.75 12.35 7.62
C ASP A 67 1.05 11.18 6.65
N LEU A 68 0.24 10.12 6.69
CA LEU A 68 0.39 9.00 5.75
C LEU A 68 0.11 9.46 4.31
N GLN A 69 -0.87 10.31 4.13
CA GLN A 69 -1.26 10.85 2.83
C GLN A 69 -0.13 11.68 2.20
N GLY A 70 0.56 12.51 2.98
CA GLY A 70 1.73 13.23 2.52
C GLY A 70 2.90 12.31 2.17
N LEU A 71 3.11 11.22 2.91
CA LEU A 71 4.11 10.20 2.56
C LEU A 71 3.74 9.49 1.25
N ILE A 72 2.47 9.09 1.06
CA ILE A 72 1.99 8.50 -0.18
C ILE A 72 2.22 9.45 -1.35
N SER A 73 1.87 10.72 -1.20
CA SER A 73 2.02 11.74 -2.26
C SER A 73 3.47 11.96 -2.69
N ARG A 74 4.43 11.80 -1.78
CA ARG A 74 5.87 11.93 -2.06
C ARG A 74 6.52 10.64 -2.55
N ALA A 75 5.86 9.49 -2.38
CA ALA A 75 6.40 8.21 -2.80
C ALA A 75 6.41 8.06 -4.33
N ASP A 76 7.43 7.41 -4.87
CA ASP A 76 7.49 6.96 -6.26
C ASP A 76 6.80 5.60 -6.43
N LEU A 77 6.80 4.81 -5.35
CA LEU A 77 6.18 3.49 -5.27
C LEU A 77 5.64 3.28 -3.85
N VAL A 78 4.45 2.69 -3.75
CA VAL A 78 3.87 2.29 -2.46
C VAL A 78 3.73 0.77 -2.41
N VAL A 79 4.20 0.16 -1.33
CA VAL A 79 3.98 -1.27 -1.03
C VAL A 79 3.00 -1.37 0.14
N SER A 80 1.89 -2.08 -0.02
CA SER A 80 0.88 -2.19 1.04
C SER A 80 0.09 -3.49 1.02
N MET A 81 -0.69 -3.73 2.09
CA MET A 81 -1.52 -4.94 2.24
C MET A 81 -2.91 -4.83 1.58
N ALA A 82 -3.16 -3.87 0.73
CA ALA A 82 -4.48 -3.62 0.11
C ALA A 82 -5.62 -3.37 1.12
N GLY A 83 -5.34 -2.76 2.28
CA GLY A 83 -6.35 -2.24 3.20
C GLY A 83 -7.19 -1.16 2.53
N TYR A 84 -8.49 -1.05 2.88
CA TYR A 84 -9.43 -0.16 2.19
C TYR A 84 -8.93 1.30 2.15
N ASN A 85 -8.69 1.90 3.32
CA ASN A 85 -8.31 3.32 3.41
C ASN A 85 -7.00 3.60 2.65
N THR A 86 -5.96 2.81 2.91
CA THR A 86 -4.66 2.98 2.23
C THR A 86 -4.79 2.84 0.71
N THR A 87 -5.63 1.90 0.25
CA THR A 87 -5.86 1.73 -1.19
C THR A 87 -6.53 2.96 -1.80
N VAL A 88 -7.57 3.51 -1.15
CA VAL A 88 -8.23 4.75 -1.59
C VAL A 88 -7.25 5.93 -1.64
N GLU A 89 -6.41 6.09 -0.61
CA GLU A 89 -5.39 7.13 -0.55
C GLU A 89 -4.35 7.01 -1.67
N ILE A 90 -3.90 5.77 -1.98
CA ILE A 90 -2.98 5.49 -3.09
C ILE A 90 -3.61 5.86 -4.44
N LEU A 91 -4.88 5.48 -4.66
CA LEU A 91 -5.61 5.77 -5.88
C LEU A 91 -5.85 7.28 -6.04
N ALA A 92 -6.26 7.96 -4.97
CA ALA A 92 -6.45 9.41 -4.95
C ALA A 92 -5.16 10.17 -5.28
N ALA A 93 -4.03 9.71 -4.74
CA ALA A 93 -2.71 10.28 -5.03
C ALA A 93 -2.14 9.84 -6.39
N LYS A 94 -2.86 9.01 -7.15
CA LYS A 94 -2.45 8.44 -8.45
C LYS A 94 -1.08 7.77 -8.39
N LYS A 95 -0.76 7.10 -7.29
CA LYS A 95 0.53 6.43 -7.11
C LYS A 95 0.48 4.98 -7.58
N TRP A 96 1.62 4.51 -8.09
CA TRP A 96 1.78 3.11 -8.39
C TRP A 96 1.95 2.31 -7.10
N ALA A 97 1.35 1.14 -7.05
CA ALA A 97 1.43 0.28 -5.86
C ALA A 97 1.77 -1.18 -6.19
N ILE A 98 2.49 -1.80 -5.27
CA ILE A 98 2.61 -3.25 -5.15
C ILE A 98 1.74 -3.67 -3.96
N LEU A 99 0.71 -4.45 -4.23
CA LEU A 99 -0.23 -4.91 -3.22
C LEU A 99 0.12 -6.33 -2.80
N VAL A 100 0.24 -6.54 -1.49
CA VAL A 100 0.51 -7.84 -0.86
C VAL A 100 -0.65 -8.16 0.08
N PRO A 101 -1.78 -8.66 -0.46
CA PRO A 101 -2.98 -8.85 0.33
C PRO A 101 -2.82 -10.00 1.33
N ARG A 102 -3.39 -9.85 2.51
CA ARG A 102 -3.62 -11.01 3.39
C ARG A 102 -4.74 -11.87 2.83
N THR A 103 -4.66 -13.16 3.11
CA THR A 103 -5.62 -14.15 2.62
C THR A 103 -6.59 -14.64 3.69
N ALA A 104 -6.25 -14.46 4.96
CA ALA A 104 -7.04 -14.88 6.12
C ALA A 104 -7.07 -13.75 7.16
N PRO A 105 -8.14 -13.65 7.98
CA PRO A 105 -9.37 -14.45 7.94
C PRO A 105 -10.38 -13.99 6.85
N ARG A 106 -10.15 -12.86 6.20
CA ARG A 106 -11.07 -12.25 5.22
C ARG A 106 -10.40 -12.10 3.86
N LYS A 107 -11.17 -12.34 2.79
CA LYS A 107 -10.69 -12.33 1.40
C LYS A 107 -10.80 -10.97 0.72
N GLU A 108 -11.37 -9.95 1.36
CA GLU A 108 -11.63 -8.65 0.75
C GLU A 108 -10.38 -7.94 0.21
N GLN A 109 -9.25 -8.06 0.92
CA GLN A 109 -7.99 -7.47 0.46
C GLN A 109 -7.49 -8.15 -0.81
N ARG A 110 -7.57 -9.48 -0.88
CA ARG A 110 -7.21 -10.25 -2.07
C ARG A 110 -8.08 -9.85 -3.26
N LEU A 111 -9.40 -9.86 -3.10
CA LEU A 111 -10.35 -9.49 -4.18
C LEU A 111 -10.10 -8.07 -4.68
N ARG A 112 -9.86 -7.12 -3.76
CA ARG A 112 -9.54 -5.74 -4.11
C ARG A 112 -8.23 -5.65 -4.89
N ALA A 113 -7.18 -6.31 -4.42
CA ALA A 113 -5.88 -6.30 -5.08
C ALA A 113 -5.96 -6.91 -6.48
N GLU A 114 -6.64 -8.05 -6.64
CA GLU A 114 -6.84 -8.70 -7.93
C GLU A 114 -7.62 -7.82 -8.91
N LEU A 115 -8.68 -7.13 -8.43
CA LEU A 115 -9.45 -6.21 -9.25
C LEU A 115 -8.58 -5.04 -9.74
N LEU A 116 -7.83 -4.40 -8.83
CA LEU A 116 -6.94 -3.29 -9.19
C LEU A 116 -5.83 -3.71 -10.15
N SER A 117 -5.32 -4.93 -10.01
CA SER A 117 -4.35 -5.48 -10.95
C SER A 117 -4.95 -5.68 -12.35
N LYS A 118 -6.17 -6.23 -12.44
CA LYS A 118 -6.89 -6.37 -13.72
C LYS A 118 -7.17 -5.03 -14.40
N MET A 119 -7.36 -3.98 -13.61
CA MET A 119 -7.56 -2.60 -14.09
C MET A 119 -6.22 -1.90 -14.44
N GLY A 120 -5.07 -2.55 -14.29
CA GLY A 120 -3.76 -1.93 -14.53
C GLY A 120 -3.38 -0.84 -13.52
N LEU A 121 -3.99 -0.83 -12.33
CA LEU A 121 -3.79 0.21 -11.32
C LEU A 121 -2.75 -0.17 -10.25
N ALA A 122 -2.41 -1.46 -10.14
CA ALA A 122 -1.40 -1.95 -9.20
C ALA A 122 -0.79 -3.28 -9.67
N SER A 123 0.40 -3.60 -9.19
CA SER A 123 0.94 -4.96 -9.22
C SER A 123 0.51 -5.71 -7.95
N VAL A 124 0.40 -7.04 -8.03
CA VAL A 124 0.01 -7.88 -6.88
C VAL A 124 1.03 -8.99 -6.68
N VAL A 125 1.39 -9.24 -5.43
CA VAL A 125 2.08 -10.46 -5.01
C VAL A 125 1.00 -11.47 -4.61
N GLN A 126 0.93 -12.58 -5.33
CA GLN A 126 -0.06 -13.61 -5.05
C GLN A 126 0.35 -14.42 -3.81
N PRO A 127 -0.61 -14.98 -3.05
CA PRO A 127 -0.32 -15.74 -1.84
C PRO A 127 0.54 -16.99 -2.07
N GLU A 128 0.47 -17.53 -3.28
CA GLU A 128 1.15 -18.76 -3.71
C GLU A 128 2.60 -18.49 -4.19
N GLU A 129 2.97 -17.22 -4.38
CA GLU A 129 4.31 -16.81 -4.84
C GLU A 129 5.30 -16.75 -3.68
N ASP A 130 6.60 -16.88 -3.99
CA ASP A 130 7.65 -16.46 -3.07
C ASP A 130 7.61 -14.93 -2.93
N MET A 131 7.13 -14.49 -1.77
CA MET A 131 6.92 -13.07 -1.49
C MET A 131 8.21 -12.25 -1.63
N VAL A 132 9.34 -12.78 -1.20
CA VAL A 132 10.64 -12.08 -1.24
C VAL A 132 11.10 -11.91 -2.68
N ALA A 133 11.14 -13.01 -3.43
CA ALA A 133 11.57 -12.99 -4.83
C ALA A 133 10.64 -12.12 -5.68
N ARG A 134 9.32 -12.25 -5.47
CA ARG A 134 8.34 -11.47 -6.24
C ARG A 134 8.36 -9.98 -5.91
N LEU A 135 8.55 -9.61 -4.64
CA LEU A 135 8.74 -8.21 -4.26
C LEU A 135 9.99 -7.63 -4.91
N ALA A 136 11.13 -8.34 -4.87
CA ALA A 136 12.37 -7.87 -5.50
C ALA A 136 12.18 -7.63 -7.00
N GLU A 137 11.58 -8.57 -7.72
CA GLU A 137 11.27 -8.46 -9.14
C GLU A 137 10.40 -7.22 -9.45
N LEU A 138 9.28 -7.07 -8.73
CA LEU A 138 8.34 -5.97 -8.97
C LEU A 138 8.94 -4.60 -8.61
N ILE A 139 9.75 -4.53 -7.56
CA ILE A 139 10.45 -3.30 -7.18
C ILE A 139 11.48 -2.94 -8.27
N GLN A 140 12.30 -3.89 -8.72
CA GLN A 140 13.28 -3.65 -9.78
C GLN A 140 12.59 -3.20 -11.07
N ALA A 141 11.51 -3.85 -11.48
CA ALA A 141 10.72 -3.45 -12.63
C ALA A 141 10.18 -2.02 -12.49
N ALA A 142 9.63 -1.67 -11.32
CA ALA A 142 9.12 -0.32 -11.06
C ALA A 142 10.23 0.74 -11.10
N LEU A 143 11.43 0.45 -10.58
CA LEU A 143 12.58 1.33 -10.62
C LEU A 143 13.12 1.52 -12.05
N ALA A 144 13.07 0.48 -12.87
CA ALA A 144 13.43 0.54 -14.29
C ALA A 144 12.35 1.26 -15.16
N GLY A 145 11.29 1.77 -14.54
CA GLY A 145 10.20 2.44 -15.26
C GLY A 145 9.22 1.50 -15.95
N ALA A 146 9.37 0.17 -15.76
CA ALA A 146 8.46 -0.84 -16.30
C ALA A 146 7.17 -0.88 -15.47
N ARG A 147 6.34 0.13 -15.63
CA ARG A 147 5.00 0.21 -15.03
C ARG A 147 3.98 -0.06 -16.14
N PRO A 148 2.96 -0.90 -15.89
CA PRO A 148 1.86 -0.98 -16.84
C PRO A 148 1.31 0.42 -17.13
N PRO A 149 0.98 0.73 -18.38
CA PRO A 149 0.34 2.00 -18.69
C PRO A 149 -0.93 2.11 -17.87
N ARG A 150 -1.07 3.22 -17.16
CA ARG A 150 -2.29 3.51 -16.41
C ARG A 150 -3.37 3.85 -17.41
N ASP A 151 -4.40 3.03 -17.46
CA ASP A 151 -5.60 3.33 -18.22
C ASP A 151 -6.49 4.25 -17.38
N ASP A 152 -6.44 5.55 -17.66
CA ASP A 152 -7.28 6.54 -16.96
C ASP A 152 -8.77 6.35 -17.29
N SER A 153 -9.15 5.57 -18.33
CA SER A 153 -10.54 5.20 -18.61
C SER A 153 -11.12 4.26 -17.54
N ASN A 154 -10.25 3.57 -16.81
CA ASN A 154 -10.59 2.70 -15.68
C ASN A 154 -10.48 3.42 -14.32
N ALA A 155 -10.60 4.74 -14.28
CA ALA A 155 -10.52 5.51 -13.05
C ALA A 155 -11.59 5.04 -12.06
N VAL A 156 -11.15 4.63 -10.87
CA VAL A 156 -12.05 4.31 -9.75
C VAL A 156 -12.68 5.62 -9.29
N ASP A 157 -14.01 5.65 -9.28
CA ASP A 157 -14.74 6.79 -8.75
C ASP A 157 -14.60 6.86 -7.23
N LEU A 158 -13.94 7.90 -6.75
CA LEU A 158 -13.73 8.18 -5.33
C LEU A 158 -14.74 9.19 -4.76
N GLY A 159 -15.71 9.65 -5.55
CA GLY A 159 -16.72 10.64 -5.18
C GLY A 159 -17.87 10.12 -4.30
N GLY A 160 -17.75 8.92 -3.68
CA GLY A 160 -18.81 8.30 -2.90
C GLY A 160 -19.34 9.16 -1.74
N VAL A 161 -18.47 9.89 -1.05
CA VAL A 161 -18.87 10.77 0.07
C VAL A 161 -19.76 11.91 -0.45
N GLN A 162 -19.38 12.52 -1.57
CA GLN A 162 -20.17 13.59 -2.18
C GLN A 162 -21.56 13.09 -2.58
N ARG A 163 -21.62 11.92 -3.24
CA ARG A 163 -22.92 11.32 -3.63
C ARG A 163 -23.82 10.99 -2.46
N VAL A 164 -23.27 10.48 -1.37
CA VAL A 164 -24.05 10.25 -0.14
C VAL A 164 -24.58 11.58 0.42
N GLY A 165 -23.75 12.63 0.40
CA GLY A 165 -24.17 13.97 0.80
C GLY A 165 -25.33 14.50 -0.06
N ASP A 166 -25.24 14.36 -1.37
CA ASP A 166 -26.27 14.80 -2.32
C ASP A 166 -27.58 14.03 -2.10
N LEU A 167 -27.52 12.69 -1.96
CA LEU A 167 -28.70 11.87 -1.66
C LEU A 167 -29.35 12.21 -0.33
N LEU A 168 -28.56 12.49 0.71
CA LEU A 168 -29.10 12.92 2.00
C LEU A 168 -29.78 14.29 1.89
N ALA A 169 -29.21 15.22 1.13
CA ALA A 169 -29.80 16.55 0.91
C ALA A 169 -31.13 16.45 0.17
N GLU A 170 -31.24 15.59 -0.85
CA GLU A 170 -32.53 15.31 -1.55
C GLU A 170 -33.56 14.75 -0.58
N LEU A 171 -33.21 13.70 0.19
CA LEU A 171 -34.16 13.09 1.15
C LEU A 171 -34.64 14.06 2.22
N VAL A 172 -33.78 14.93 2.71
CA VAL A 172 -34.14 15.96 3.71
C VAL A 172 -34.98 17.07 3.06
N GLY A 173 -34.62 17.48 1.84
CA GLY A 173 -35.39 18.46 1.08
C GLY A 173 -36.82 18.01 0.81
N ASP A 174 -37.02 16.78 0.40
CA ASP A 174 -38.33 16.18 0.17
C ASP A 174 -39.14 16.04 1.49
N ALA A 175 -38.46 15.73 2.61
CA ALA A 175 -39.13 15.62 3.92
C ALA A 175 -39.55 16.98 4.51
N ILE A 176 -38.94 18.09 4.11
CA ILE A 176 -39.32 19.44 4.55
C ILE A 176 -40.43 20.01 3.64
N ALA A 177 -40.54 19.53 2.40
CA ALA A 177 -41.53 19.95 1.42
C ALA A 177 -42.86 19.22 1.52
N ALA A 178 -42.96 18.13 2.33
CA ALA A 178 -44.14 17.32 2.58
C ALA A 178 -44.81 17.69 3.92
#